data_ba67ddae07dd5fc99409f2619627124c
#
_entry.id   ba67ddae07dd5fc99409f2619627124c
#
_cell.length_a   1.000
_cell.length_b   1.000
_cell.length_c   1.000
_cell.angle_alpha   90.00
_cell.angle_beta   90.00
_cell.angle_gamma   90.00
#
_symmetry.space_group_name_H-M   'P 1'
#
loop_
_entity.id
_entity.type
_entity.pdbx_description
1 polymer ?
#
loop_
_entity_poly.entity_id
_entity_poly.type
_entity_poly.pdbx_seq_one_letter_code
_entity_poly.pdbx_strand_id
1 'polypeptide(L)'
;AWVLITQAREGNKLRGYSFCTLERIGGTPSLLVGLALVDRTSRAESALKAIMADQYRRALLAFPDEDVLLGTRLLTPEGFRAFNGLQDVVPFPGHKSSGEERAWARRLSKRFGCESRLDDRTFVLKGDGSVAGGLDFVAPKVKIPEGVETHFDSFKADRGDRLVAFGWAMAEDLAGGRLGR
;
A
#
# COMPACT_ATOMS: atom_id res chain seq x y z
N ALA A 1 -11.27 10.47 -11.75
CA ALA A 1 -10.31 9.36 -11.86
C ALA A 1 -11.04 8.02 -11.97
N TRP A 2 -10.50 7.11 -12.78
CA TRP A 2 -11.06 5.77 -12.92
C TRP A 2 -10.56 4.89 -11.76
N VAL A 3 -11.47 4.15 -11.14
CA VAL A 3 -11.13 3.13 -10.17
C VAL A 3 -10.92 1.82 -10.91
N LEU A 4 -9.73 1.24 -10.75
CA LEU A 4 -9.37 -0.04 -11.35
C LEU A 4 -9.58 -1.15 -10.32
N ILE A 5 -10.23 -2.22 -10.75
CA ILE A 5 -10.53 -3.36 -9.88
C ILE A 5 -9.67 -4.53 -10.32
N THR A 6 -8.98 -5.14 -9.36
CA THR A 6 -8.24 -6.40 -9.56
C THR A 6 -8.85 -7.46 -8.67
N GLN A 7 -9.09 -8.64 -9.24
CA GLN A 7 -9.59 -9.81 -8.50
C GLN A 7 -8.56 -10.93 -8.60
N ALA A 8 -8.24 -11.53 -7.45
CA ALA A 8 -7.46 -12.76 -7.39
C ALA A 8 -8.41 -13.94 -7.17
N ARG A 9 -8.46 -14.85 -8.12
CA ARG A 9 -9.35 -16.01 -8.08
C ARG A 9 -8.58 -17.32 -8.12
N GLU A 10 -9.10 -18.30 -7.39
CA GLU A 10 -8.65 -19.69 -7.49
C GLU A 10 -9.85 -20.51 -7.96
N GLY A 11 -9.85 -20.87 -9.25
CA GLY A 11 -11.05 -21.41 -9.90
C GLY A 11 -12.19 -20.40 -9.83
N ASN A 12 -13.31 -20.81 -9.22
CA ASN A 12 -14.48 -19.94 -9.04
C ASN A 12 -14.47 -19.17 -7.71
N LYS A 13 -13.47 -19.39 -6.85
CA LYS A 13 -13.38 -18.72 -5.56
C LYS A 13 -12.62 -17.42 -5.65
N LEU A 14 -13.23 -16.35 -5.17
CA LEU A 14 -12.57 -15.06 -4.99
C LEU A 14 -11.69 -15.14 -3.74
N ARG A 15 -10.37 -14.96 -3.92
CA ARG A 15 -9.38 -15.01 -2.83
C ARG A 15 -8.95 -13.64 -2.35
N GLY A 16 -9.19 -12.64 -3.15
CA GLY A 16 -8.89 -11.26 -2.79
C GLY A 16 -9.27 -10.30 -3.92
N TYR A 17 -9.33 -9.03 -3.58
CA TYR A 17 -9.58 -7.99 -4.56
C TYR A 17 -8.99 -6.66 -4.09
N SER A 18 -8.80 -5.75 -5.04
CA SER A 18 -8.34 -4.41 -4.74
C SER A 18 -9.02 -3.38 -5.64
N PHE A 19 -9.14 -2.18 -5.09
CA PHE A 19 -9.49 -0.97 -5.82
C PHE A 19 -8.29 -0.04 -5.81
N CYS A 20 -7.83 0.38 -6.97
CA CYS A 20 -6.74 1.33 -7.07
C CYS A 20 -7.04 2.40 -8.11
N THR A 21 -6.28 3.50 -8.02
CA THR A 21 -6.29 4.56 -9.02
C THR A 21 -4.87 4.79 -9.52
N LEU A 22 -4.77 5.18 -10.79
CA LEU A 22 -3.51 5.61 -11.40
C LEU A 22 -3.68 7.08 -11.75
N GLU A 23 -2.85 7.93 -11.15
CA GLU A 23 -2.97 9.37 -11.33
C GLU A 23 -1.63 10.07 -11.14
N ARG A 24 -1.52 11.32 -11.57
CA ARG A 24 -0.36 12.14 -11.26
C ARG A 24 -0.67 13.03 -10.07
N ILE A 25 0.17 12.96 -9.03
CA ILE A 25 0.09 13.84 -7.87
C ILE A 25 1.23 14.85 -8.00
N GLY A 26 0.89 16.11 -8.31
CA GLY A 26 1.89 17.14 -8.56
C GLY A 26 2.87 16.74 -9.67
N GLY A 27 2.39 16.06 -10.71
CA GLY A 27 3.22 15.56 -11.80
C GLY A 27 3.84 14.18 -11.56
N THR A 28 3.83 13.65 -10.35
CA THR A 28 4.41 12.34 -10.02
C THR A 28 3.43 11.21 -10.34
N PRO A 29 3.81 10.26 -11.22
CA PRO A 29 2.98 9.07 -11.45
C PRO A 29 2.76 8.30 -10.16
N SER A 30 1.50 7.96 -9.88
CA SER A 30 1.15 7.35 -8.60
C SER A 30 0.13 6.22 -8.80
N LEU A 31 0.35 5.15 -8.05
CA LEU A 31 -0.56 4.02 -7.91
C LEU A 31 -1.08 4.04 -6.49
N LEU A 32 -2.35 4.41 -6.32
CA LEU A 32 -2.98 4.50 -5.01
C LEU A 32 -3.90 3.32 -4.78
N VAL A 33 -3.60 2.51 -3.78
CA VAL A 33 -4.44 1.39 -3.38
C VAL A 33 -5.40 1.88 -2.30
N GLY A 34 -6.63 2.17 -2.68
CA GLY A 34 -7.65 2.65 -1.75
C GLY A 34 -8.25 1.56 -0.90
N LEU A 35 -8.33 0.35 -1.43
CA LEU A 35 -8.83 -0.82 -0.72
C LEU A 35 -8.22 -2.08 -1.31
N ALA A 36 -7.72 -2.95 -0.44
CA ALA A 36 -7.33 -4.31 -0.82
C ALA A 36 -7.68 -5.25 0.33
N LEU A 37 -8.42 -6.29 0.01
CA LEU A 37 -8.82 -7.33 0.95
C LEU A 37 -8.36 -8.68 0.42
N VAL A 38 -7.71 -9.46 1.27
CA VAL A 38 -7.21 -10.80 0.93
C VAL A 38 -7.72 -11.80 1.97
N ASP A 39 -8.27 -12.91 1.50
CA ASP A 39 -8.73 -13.99 2.38
C ASP A 39 -7.59 -14.49 3.26
N ARG A 40 -7.90 -14.70 4.54
CA ARG A 40 -6.95 -15.20 5.54
C ARG A 40 -6.83 -16.72 5.44
N THR A 41 -6.15 -17.19 4.39
CA THR A 41 -5.93 -18.61 4.12
C THR A 41 -4.44 -18.86 3.88
N SER A 42 -4.07 -20.13 3.70
CA SER A 42 -2.70 -20.48 3.31
C SER A 42 -2.30 -19.94 1.94
N ARG A 43 -3.26 -19.48 1.14
CA ARG A 43 -3.04 -18.88 -0.20
C ARG A 43 -2.98 -17.36 -0.18
N ALA A 44 -3.03 -16.73 1.00
CA ALA A 44 -3.09 -15.28 1.13
C ALA A 44 -1.92 -14.58 0.43
N GLU A 45 -0.70 -15.06 0.64
CA GLU A 45 0.48 -14.44 0.01
C GLU A 45 0.44 -14.55 -1.51
N SER A 46 0.03 -15.68 -2.05
CA SER A 46 -0.12 -15.86 -3.50
C SER A 46 -1.18 -14.92 -4.08
N ALA A 47 -2.28 -14.72 -3.36
CA ALA A 47 -3.33 -13.80 -3.77
C ALA A 47 -2.84 -12.35 -3.77
N LEU A 48 -2.11 -11.93 -2.74
CA LEU A 48 -1.52 -10.60 -2.69
C LEU A 48 -0.53 -10.36 -3.83
N LYS A 49 0.35 -11.33 -4.09
CA LYS A 49 1.29 -11.26 -5.21
C LYS A 49 0.57 -11.06 -6.54
N ALA A 50 -0.49 -11.82 -6.78
CA ALA A 50 -1.26 -11.73 -8.01
C ALA A 50 -1.91 -10.35 -8.17
N ILE A 51 -2.48 -9.81 -7.09
CA ILE A 51 -3.07 -8.47 -7.08
C ILE A 51 -2.01 -7.41 -7.39
N MET A 52 -0.89 -7.45 -6.71
CA MET A 52 0.18 -6.47 -6.89
C MET A 52 0.81 -6.56 -8.28
N ALA A 53 1.03 -7.75 -8.80
CA ALA A 53 1.56 -7.95 -10.14
C ALA A 53 0.66 -7.33 -11.20
N ASP A 54 -0.65 -7.50 -11.09
CA ASP A 54 -1.60 -6.87 -12.00
C ASP A 54 -1.58 -5.34 -11.91
N GLN A 55 -1.51 -4.80 -10.70
CA GLN A 55 -1.44 -3.36 -10.49
C GLN A 55 -0.17 -2.76 -11.05
N TYR A 56 0.99 -3.40 -10.85
CA TYR A 56 2.25 -2.93 -11.42
C TYR A 56 2.24 -3.00 -12.95
N ARG A 57 1.64 -4.02 -13.53
CA ARG A 57 1.46 -4.11 -14.98
C ARG A 57 0.62 -2.95 -15.51
N ARG A 58 -0.46 -2.60 -14.82
CA ARG A 58 -1.31 -1.46 -15.18
C ARG A 58 -0.55 -0.14 -15.04
N ALA A 59 0.26 0.01 -14.00
CA ALA A 59 1.11 1.19 -13.80
C ALA A 59 2.13 1.34 -14.93
N LEU A 60 2.75 0.25 -15.35
CA LEU A 60 3.68 0.25 -16.49
C LEU A 60 3.01 0.71 -17.77
N LEU A 61 1.79 0.25 -18.03
CA LEU A 61 1.03 0.65 -19.23
C LEU A 61 0.62 2.12 -19.20
N ALA A 62 0.27 2.63 -18.00
CA ALA A 62 -0.15 4.03 -17.84
C ALA A 62 1.02 5.01 -17.84
N PHE A 63 2.16 4.60 -17.29
CA PHE A 63 3.33 5.44 -17.09
C PHE A 63 4.61 4.76 -17.59
N PRO A 64 4.72 4.50 -18.90
CA PRO A 64 5.93 3.86 -19.43
C PRO A 64 7.16 4.72 -19.17
N ASP A 65 8.27 4.08 -18.84
CA ASP A 65 9.58 4.71 -18.59
C ASP A 65 9.61 5.70 -17.41
N GLU A 66 8.65 5.64 -16.50
CA GLU A 66 8.61 6.51 -15.32
C GLU A 66 8.62 5.70 -14.03
N ASP A 67 9.26 6.27 -13.00
CA ASP A 67 9.15 5.74 -11.64
C ASP A 67 7.76 6.06 -11.09
N VAL A 68 7.13 5.10 -10.41
CA VAL A 68 5.77 5.22 -9.92
C VAL A 68 5.74 5.11 -8.40
N LEU A 69 5.09 6.06 -7.73
CA LEU A 69 4.87 6.01 -6.29
C LEU A 69 3.70 5.08 -5.99
N LEU A 70 3.95 4.04 -5.19
CA LEU A 70 2.87 3.24 -4.60
C LEU A 70 2.52 3.82 -3.23
N GLY A 71 1.26 4.16 -3.01
CA GLY A 71 0.77 4.63 -1.72
C GLY A 71 -0.48 3.90 -1.27
N THR A 72 -0.57 3.62 0.02
CA THR A 72 -1.75 2.99 0.62
C THR A 72 -1.83 3.27 2.12
N ARG A 73 -2.87 2.74 2.76
CA ARG A 73 -3.07 2.74 4.20
C ARG A 73 -3.07 1.30 4.68
N LEU A 74 -2.13 0.94 5.53
CA LEU A 74 -1.97 -0.43 6.04
C LEU A 74 -2.77 -0.64 7.33
N LEU A 75 -3.45 -1.79 7.43
CA LEU A 75 -4.14 -2.22 8.64
C LEU A 75 -3.23 -3.05 9.55
N THR A 76 -2.26 -3.73 8.96
CA THR A 76 -1.41 -4.73 9.63
C THR A 76 0.04 -4.59 9.21
N PRO A 77 1.00 -5.00 10.06
CA PRO A 77 2.41 -5.04 9.68
C PRO A 77 2.68 -5.92 8.45
N GLU A 78 1.95 -7.03 8.31
CA GLU A 78 2.10 -7.96 7.19
C GLU A 78 1.82 -7.27 5.85
N GLY A 79 1.04 -6.19 5.85
CA GLY A 79 0.74 -5.39 4.66
C GLY A 79 1.98 -4.81 3.98
N PHE A 80 3.09 -4.66 4.70
CA PHE A 80 4.36 -4.25 4.09
C PHE A 80 4.85 -5.22 3.02
N ARG A 81 4.34 -6.46 2.99
CA ARG A 81 4.63 -7.40 1.90
C ARG A 81 4.25 -6.85 0.53
N ALA A 82 3.24 -5.99 0.46
CA ALA A 82 2.83 -5.35 -0.80
C ALA A 82 3.91 -4.43 -1.39
N PHE A 83 4.83 -3.94 -0.56
CA PHE A 83 5.93 -3.07 -0.97
C PHE A 83 7.20 -3.84 -1.35
N ASN A 84 7.14 -5.15 -1.41
CA ASN A 84 8.32 -5.96 -1.73
C ASN A 84 8.88 -5.58 -3.10
N GLY A 85 10.19 -5.33 -3.15
CA GLY A 85 10.89 -4.90 -4.37
C GLY A 85 10.87 -3.39 -4.63
N LEU A 86 10.10 -2.60 -3.87
CA LEU A 86 10.09 -1.16 -3.98
C LEU A 86 11.30 -0.53 -3.29
N GLN A 87 11.65 0.67 -3.71
CA GLN A 87 12.74 1.44 -3.11
C GLN A 87 12.18 2.55 -2.23
N ASP A 88 12.99 2.95 -1.24
CA ASP A 88 12.70 4.06 -0.32
C ASP A 88 11.31 3.96 0.31
N VAL A 89 10.97 2.77 0.80
CA VAL A 89 9.70 2.53 1.49
C VAL A 89 9.70 3.24 2.85
N VAL A 90 8.68 4.05 3.09
CA VAL A 90 8.49 4.80 4.34
C VAL A 90 7.08 4.53 4.88
N PRO A 91 6.90 4.44 6.20
CA PRO A 91 7.92 4.52 7.25
C PRO A 91 8.74 3.22 7.36
N PHE A 92 9.97 3.31 7.86
CA PHE A 92 10.74 2.11 8.20
C PHE A 92 11.44 2.29 9.55
N PRO A 93 11.72 1.18 10.25
CA PRO A 93 12.25 1.25 11.61
C PRO A 93 13.61 1.96 11.67
N GLY A 94 13.76 2.84 12.67
CA GLY A 94 14.99 3.59 12.88
C GLY A 94 15.20 4.78 11.94
N HIS A 95 14.33 4.99 10.97
CA HIS A 95 14.41 6.12 10.06
C HIS A 95 13.53 7.27 10.54
N LYS A 96 14.13 8.44 10.69
CA LYS A 96 13.40 9.68 10.95
C LYS A 96 12.98 10.28 9.61
N SER A 97 11.68 10.39 9.39
CA SER A 97 11.14 10.89 8.15
C SER A 97 11.58 12.32 7.85
N SER A 98 11.99 12.55 6.60
CA SER A 98 12.34 13.86 6.11
C SER A 98 11.11 14.75 5.94
N GLY A 99 11.33 16.05 5.72
CA GLY A 99 10.24 16.98 5.42
C GLY A 99 9.50 16.60 4.14
N GLU A 100 10.21 16.12 3.13
CA GLU A 100 9.60 15.66 1.88
C GLU A 100 8.76 14.41 2.08
N GLU A 101 9.27 13.44 2.83
CA GLU A 101 8.52 12.21 3.15
C GLU A 101 7.23 12.52 3.93
N ARG A 102 7.30 13.43 4.90
CA ARG A 102 6.11 13.88 5.62
C ARG A 102 5.12 14.61 4.70
N ALA A 103 5.63 15.40 3.76
CA ALA A 103 4.78 16.07 2.77
C ALA A 103 4.05 15.05 1.89
N TRP A 104 4.72 13.97 1.48
CA TRP A 104 4.07 12.88 0.75
C TRP A 104 2.99 12.20 1.59
N ALA A 105 3.25 11.92 2.86
CA ALA A 105 2.25 11.35 3.75
C ALA A 105 0.99 12.23 3.83
N ARG A 106 1.15 13.56 3.91
CA ARG A 106 0.03 14.51 3.90
C ARG A 106 -0.74 14.49 2.57
N ARG A 107 -0.02 14.49 1.43
CA ARG A 107 -0.65 14.45 0.09
C ARG A 107 -1.47 13.17 -0.10
N LEU A 108 -0.89 12.03 0.29
CA LEU A 108 -1.59 10.75 0.22
C LEU A 108 -2.82 10.72 1.13
N SER A 109 -2.69 11.19 2.36
CA SER A 109 -3.80 11.25 3.31
C SER A 109 -4.93 12.15 2.80
N LYS A 110 -4.59 13.24 2.14
CA LYS A 110 -5.57 14.13 1.50
C LYS A 110 -6.32 13.40 0.39
N ARG A 111 -5.61 12.64 -0.45
CA ARG A 111 -6.23 11.83 -1.51
C ARG A 111 -7.17 10.77 -0.96
N PHE A 112 -6.85 10.20 0.19
CA PHE A 112 -7.70 9.24 0.89
C PHE A 112 -8.81 9.89 1.72
N GLY A 113 -8.87 11.24 1.78
CA GLY A 113 -9.91 11.97 2.50
C GLY A 113 -9.74 12.00 4.01
N CYS A 114 -8.54 11.82 4.52
CA CYS A 114 -8.28 11.69 5.97
C CYS A 114 -7.09 12.51 6.48
N GLU A 115 -6.71 13.59 5.77
CA GLU A 115 -5.54 14.41 6.11
C GLU A 115 -5.58 14.96 7.54
N SER A 116 -6.76 15.37 8.03
CA SER A 116 -6.91 15.95 9.37
C SER A 116 -6.60 14.98 10.51
N ARG A 117 -6.55 13.68 10.23
CA ARG A 117 -6.30 12.62 11.23
C ARG A 117 -4.88 12.06 11.17
N LEU A 118 -4.04 12.60 10.31
CA LEU A 118 -2.66 12.14 10.14
C LEU A 118 -1.75 12.73 11.20
N ASP A 119 -0.96 11.86 11.86
CA ASP A 119 0.27 12.24 12.53
C ASP A 119 1.41 12.05 11.53
N ASP A 120 1.95 13.14 11.00
CA ASP A 120 2.95 13.09 9.95
C ASP A 120 4.36 12.71 10.43
N ARG A 121 4.54 12.52 11.73
CA ARG A 121 5.79 12.02 12.30
C ARG A 121 5.81 10.49 12.40
N THR A 122 4.66 9.90 12.74
CA THR A 122 4.51 8.45 12.90
C THR A 122 3.86 7.79 11.69
N PHE A 123 3.25 8.57 10.79
CA PHE A 123 2.45 8.12 9.65
C PHE A 123 1.15 7.42 10.04
N VAL A 124 0.78 7.51 11.32
CA VAL A 124 -0.47 6.93 11.82
C VAL A 124 -1.64 7.83 11.48
N LEU A 125 -2.66 7.25 10.88
CA LEU A 125 -3.97 7.86 10.67
C LEU A 125 -4.89 7.36 11.79
N LYS A 126 -5.32 8.26 12.64
CA LYS A 126 -6.30 7.92 13.68
C LYS A 126 -7.66 7.68 13.02
N GLY A 127 -8.25 6.53 13.32
CA GLY A 127 -9.59 6.21 12.89
C GLY A 127 -10.65 6.96 13.67
N ASP A 128 -11.87 6.94 13.15
CA ASP A 128 -13.05 7.57 13.77
C ASP A 128 -14.14 6.53 14.09
N GLY A 129 -13.78 5.25 14.08
CA GLY A 129 -14.70 4.13 14.29
C GLY A 129 -15.45 3.72 13.02
N SER A 130 -15.30 4.44 11.92
CA SER A 130 -15.88 4.03 10.64
C SER A 130 -15.01 2.99 9.93
N VAL A 131 -15.64 2.19 9.09
CA VAL A 131 -14.93 1.26 8.21
C VAL A 131 -14.46 2.05 7.00
N ALA A 132 -13.20 2.42 7.02
CA ALA A 132 -12.61 3.19 5.92
C ALA A 132 -11.52 2.37 5.26
N GLY A 133 -11.56 2.11 3.99
CA GLY A 133 -10.56 1.45 3.14
C GLY A 133 -9.17 1.13 3.72
N GLY A 134 -8.25 0.82 2.87
CA GLY A 134 -6.90 0.43 3.22
C GLY A 134 -6.57 -0.99 2.76
N LEU A 135 -5.35 -1.42 3.01
CA LEU A 135 -4.88 -2.75 2.64
C LEU A 135 -4.91 -3.67 3.86
N ASP A 136 -5.79 -4.67 3.80
CA ASP A 136 -5.93 -5.69 4.84
C ASP A 136 -5.31 -7.00 4.35
N PHE A 137 -4.14 -7.32 4.89
CA PHE A 137 -3.42 -8.53 4.58
C PHE A 137 -2.81 -9.11 5.85
N VAL A 138 -3.09 -10.38 6.10
CA VAL A 138 -2.51 -11.16 7.19
C VAL A 138 -2.12 -12.52 6.64
N ALA A 139 -0.86 -12.90 6.83
CA ALA A 139 -0.37 -14.23 6.50
C ALA A 139 0.69 -14.65 7.51
N PRO A 140 0.54 -15.82 8.15
CA PRO A 140 1.58 -16.33 9.03
C PRO A 140 2.85 -16.61 8.23
N LYS A 141 4.01 -16.36 8.83
CA LYS A 141 5.33 -16.62 8.23
C LYS A 141 5.66 -15.78 6.97
N VAL A 142 4.91 -14.72 6.70
CA VAL A 142 5.27 -13.80 5.62
C VAL A 142 6.53 -13.03 5.99
N LYS A 143 7.42 -12.84 5.02
CA LYS A 143 8.63 -12.03 5.22
C LYS A 143 8.28 -10.56 5.06
N ILE A 144 8.49 -9.80 6.12
CA ILE A 144 8.38 -8.34 6.16
C ILE A 144 9.64 -7.76 6.79
N PRO A 145 9.96 -6.50 6.57
CA PRO A 145 11.13 -5.87 7.19
C PRO A 145 11.08 -5.99 8.72
N GLU A 146 12.23 -6.26 9.33
CA GLU A 146 12.34 -6.39 10.77
C GLU A 146 11.96 -5.08 11.46
N GLY A 147 11.15 -5.18 12.51
CA GLY A 147 10.77 -4.04 13.35
C GLY A 147 9.58 -3.22 12.84
N VAL A 148 9.01 -3.51 11.68
CA VAL A 148 7.87 -2.72 11.15
C VAL A 148 6.63 -2.80 12.03
N GLU A 149 6.50 -3.84 12.84
CA GLU A 149 5.39 -3.96 13.80
C GLU A 149 5.37 -2.82 14.82
N THR A 150 6.50 -2.18 15.09
CA THR A 150 6.57 -1.04 16.03
C THR A 150 5.76 0.16 15.56
N HIS A 151 5.57 0.33 14.24
CA HIS A 151 4.74 1.40 13.70
C HIS A 151 3.27 1.27 14.09
N PHE A 152 2.84 0.08 14.51
CA PHE A 152 1.46 -0.25 14.86
C PHE A 152 1.21 -0.28 16.37
N ASP A 153 2.22 0.01 17.19
CA ASP A 153 2.13 -0.09 18.65
C ASP A 153 1.04 0.82 19.25
N SER A 154 0.81 1.99 18.63
CA SER A 154 -0.19 2.94 19.11
C SER A 154 -1.60 2.68 18.56
N PHE A 155 -1.77 1.69 17.70
CA PHE A 155 -3.06 1.40 17.07
C PHE A 155 -4.10 1.00 18.11
N LYS A 156 -5.30 1.54 17.94
CA LYS A 156 -6.49 1.13 18.68
C LYS A 156 -7.44 0.41 17.72
N ALA A 157 -7.66 -0.87 17.97
CA ALA A 157 -8.44 -1.74 17.09
C ALA A 157 -9.88 -1.24 16.89
N ASP A 158 -10.52 -0.78 17.96
CA ASP A 158 -11.88 -0.26 17.94
C ASP A 158 -12.02 1.06 17.17
N ARG A 159 -10.92 1.81 17.04
CA ARG A 159 -10.91 3.11 16.36
C ARG A 159 -10.73 2.98 14.85
N GLY A 160 -10.16 1.87 14.38
CA GLY A 160 -9.88 1.68 12.95
C GLY A 160 -8.68 2.46 12.45
N ASP A 161 -7.59 2.50 13.22
CA ASP A 161 -6.36 3.18 12.84
C ASP A 161 -5.71 2.54 11.61
N ARG A 162 -5.01 3.34 10.83
CA ARG A 162 -4.29 2.94 9.62
C ARG A 162 -2.89 3.53 9.64
N LEU A 163 -1.95 2.90 8.93
CA LEU A 163 -0.62 3.44 8.71
C LEU A 163 -0.49 3.85 7.24
N VAL A 164 -0.23 5.13 6.98
CA VAL A 164 0.13 5.57 5.63
C VAL A 164 1.52 5.05 5.32
N ALA A 165 1.67 4.42 4.16
CA ALA A 165 2.95 3.92 3.70
C ALA A 165 3.07 4.16 2.20
N PHE A 166 4.29 4.39 1.74
CA PHE A 166 4.57 4.55 0.32
C PHE A 166 5.98 4.09 -0.01
N GLY A 167 6.20 3.82 -1.28
CA GLY A 167 7.50 3.43 -1.80
C GLY A 167 7.52 3.61 -3.32
N TRP A 168 8.68 3.41 -3.93
CA TRP A 168 8.87 3.70 -5.34
C TRP A 168 9.06 2.42 -6.15
N ALA A 169 8.18 2.23 -7.12
CA ALA A 169 8.32 1.23 -8.16
C ALA A 169 9.16 1.84 -9.28
N MET A 170 10.41 1.40 -9.40
CA MET A 170 11.34 1.97 -10.37
C MET A 170 11.00 1.54 -11.79
N ALA A 171 11.16 2.45 -12.74
CA ALA A 171 10.82 2.23 -14.15
C ALA A 171 11.43 0.95 -14.70
N GLU A 172 12.69 0.68 -14.40
CA GLU A 172 13.39 -0.50 -14.86
C GLU A 172 12.84 -1.80 -14.28
N ASP A 173 12.38 -1.76 -13.00
CA ASP A 173 11.78 -2.93 -12.34
C ASP A 173 10.37 -3.19 -12.87
N LEU A 174 9.62 -2.14 -13.16
CA LEU A 174 8.32 -2.24 -13.82
C LEU A 174 8.46 -2.87 -15.20
N ALA A 175 9.37 -2.33 -16.02
CA ALA A 175 9.61 -2.83 -17.38
C ALA A 175 10.11 -4.28 -17.40
N GLY A 176 10.91 -4.67 -16.41
CA GLY A 176 11.44 -6.02 -16.27
C GLY A 176 10.46 -7.03 -15.69
N GLY A 177 9.26 -6.61 -15.27
CA GLY A 177 8.28 -7.49 -14.64
C GLY A 177 8.75 -8.10 -13.32
N ARG A 178 9.60 -7.38 -12.59
CA ARG A 178 10.22 -7.87 -11.35
C ARG A 178 9.38 -7.63 -10.11
N LEU A 179 8.38 -6.77 -10.17
CA LEU A 179 7.56 -6.41 -9.02
C LEU A 179 6.32 -7.30 -8.89
N GLY A 180 5.84 -7.50 -7.67
CA GLY A 180 4.69 -8.36 -7.40
C GLY A 180 5.02 -9.85 -7.35
N ARG A 181 6.28 -10.20 -7.14
CA ARG A 181 6.74 -11.61 -7.08
C ARG A 181 7.12 -12.04 -5.68
#